data_5704758e4176beb2c4ca00e0868eb263
#
_entry.id   5704758e4176beb2c4ca00e0868eb263
#
_cell.length_a   1.000
_cell.length_b   1.000
_cell.length_c   1.000
_cell.angle_alpha   90.00
_cell.angle_beta   90.00
_cell.angle_gamma   90.00
#
_symmetry.space_group_name_H-M   'P 1'
#
loop_
_entity.id
_entity.type
_entity.pdbx_description
1 polymer ?
#
loop_
_entity_poly.entity_id
_entity_poly.type
_entity_poly.pdbx_seq_one_letter_code
_entity_poly.pdbx_strand_id
1 'polypeptide(L)'
;NVVVMGTGEPLDNYENLLRFITMLTDENGLNISQRNLTVSTCGIVPKIKELAEEKLQMTLALSLHASNQKKRQELMPIANKYDIEEVIDACKYYFSKTGRRVTFEYSLVAGVNDTKEDAEELSRLIHGMNCHVNLIPVNPIKERNYKQPDHTATEKFKIELEKNAINVTIRREMGRDIDGACGQLRKRYTEG
;
A
#
# COMPACT_ATOMS: atom_id res chain seq x y z
N ASN A 1 2.68 0.64 -17.61
CA ASN A 1 2.94 0.31 -16.21
C ASN A 1 2.25 -1.00 -15.86
N VAL A 2 2.91 -1.84 -15.07
CA VAL A 2 2.35 -3.09 -14.53
C VAL A 2 2.27 -2.95 -13.02
N VAL A 3 1.11 -3.31 -12.45
CA VAL A 3 0.90 -3.31 -11.00
C VAL A 3 0.51 -4.71 -10.54
N VAL A 4 1.21 -5.23 -9.53
CA VAL A 4 0.88 -6.49 -8.87
C VAL A 4 0.11 -6.13 -7.61
N MET A 5 -1.20 -5.93 -7.79
CA MET A 5 -2.14 -5.44 -6.75
C MET A 5 -3.42 -6.29 -6.74
N GLY A 6 -3.34 -7.53 -7.20
CA GLY A 6 -4.49 -8.42 -7.32
C GLY A 6 -4.91 -9.08 -6.02
N THR A 7 -5.59 -10.20 -6.15
CA THR A 7 -6.07 -10.98 -5.00
C THR A 7 -4.95 -11.85 -4.44
N GLY A 8 -4.57 -11.59 -3.19
CA GLY A 8 -3.53 -12.32 -2.48
C GLY A 8 -2.32 -11.45 -2.15
N GLU A 9 -1.35 -12.06 -1.48
CA GLU A 9 -0.11 -11.42 -1.07
C GLU A 9 1.04 -11.89 -1.98
N PRO A 10 1.61 -11.02 -2.82
CA PRO A 10 2.66 -11.43 -3.76
C PRO A 10 3.90 -12.00 -3.07
N LEU A 11 4.24 -11.49 -1.88
CA LEU A 11 5.42 -11.94 -1.15
C LEU A 11 5.27 -13.33 -0.51
N ASP A 12 4.04 -13.85 -0.40
CA ASP A 12 3.80 -15.27 -0.06
C ASP A 12 4.11 -16.20 -1.23
N ASN A 13 4.13 -15.67 -2.46
CA ASN A 13 4.46 -16.42 -3.67
C ASN A 13 5.76 -15.90 -4.29
N TYR A 14 6.78 -15.75 -3.45
CA TYR A 14 7.99 -14.99 -3.72
C TYR A 14 8.75 -15.44 -4.97
N GLU A 15 9.03 -16.73 -5.08
CA GLU A 15 9.76 -17.29 -6.24
C GLU A 15 9.04 -17.04 -7.57
N ASN A 16 7.71 -17.22 -7.59
CA ASN A 16 6.94 -16.95 -8.80
C ASN A 16 6.84 -15.45 -9.08
N LEU A 17 6.83 -14.60 -8.05
CA LEU A 17 6.91 -13.14 -8.23
C LEU A 17 8.22 -12.76 -8.92
N LEU A 18 9.37 -13.24 -8.46
CA LEU A 18 10.67 -12.97 -9.07
C LEU A 18 10.72 -13.47 -10.51
N ARG A 19 10.25 -14.69 -10.75
CA ARG A 19 10.16 -15.25 -12.10
C ARG A 19 9.28 -14.41 -13.02
N PHE A 20 8.13 -13.96 -12.53
CA PHE A 20 7.24 -13.07 -13.28
C PHE A 20 7.91 -11.73 -13.62
N ILE A 21 8.61 -11.12 -12.67
CA ILE A 21 9.35 -9.87 -12.91
C ILE A 21 10.43 -10.09 -13.98
N THR A 22 11.18 -11.19 -13.89
CA THR A 22 12.20 -11.55 -14.89
C THR A 22 11.58 -11.67 -16.29
N MET A 23 10.46 -12.39 -16.42
CA MET A 23 9.77 -12.55 -17.71
C MET A 23 9.27 -11.22 -18.29
N LEU A 24 8.77 -10.31 -17.43
CA LEU A 24 8.30 -8.99 -17.89
C LEU A 24 9.43 -8.10 -18.38
N THR A 25 10.62 -8.26 -17.79
CA THR A 25 11.77 -7.38 -18.04
C THR A 25 12.78 -7.97 -19.02
N ASP A 26 12.56 -9.20 -19.51
CA ASP A 26 13.40 -9.87 -20.49
C ASP A 26 13.50 -9.06 -21.78
N GLU A 27 14.73 -8.81 -22.24
CA GLU A 27 15.01 -8.05 -23.46
C GLU A 27 14.45 -8.73 -24.71
N ASN A 28 14.34 -10.05 -24.71
CA ASN A 28 13.77 -10.85 -25.81
C ASN A 28 12.24 -11.07 -25.63
N GLY A 29 11.65 -10.54 -24.56
CA GLY A 29 10.25 -10.67 -24.22
C GLY A 29 9.50 -9.35 -24.31
N LEU A 30 8.77 -9.02 -23.24
CA LEU A 30 7.99 -7.76 -23.16
C LEU A 30 8.86 -6.52 -22.95
N ASN A 31 10.08 -6.69 -22.50
CA ASN A 31 11.08 -5.64 -22.25
C ASN A 31 10.52 -4.44 -21.48
N ILE A 32 9.74 -4.71 -20.44
CA ILE A 32 9.16 -3.67 -19.61
C ILE A 32 10.21 -3.20 -18.60
N SER A 33 10.51 -1.91 -18.58
CA SER A 33 11.42 -1.36 -17.59
C SER A 33 10.93 -1.67 -16.16
N GLN A 34 11.83 -2.15 -15.28
CA GLN A 34 11.52 -2.40 -13.87
C GLN A 34 10.92 -1.17 -13.17
N ARG A 35 11.26 0.03 -13.59
CA ARG A 35 10.70 1.29 -13.05
C ARG A 35 9.22 1.45 -13.31
N ASN A 36 8.68 0.72 -14.28
CA ASN A 36 7.26 0.68 -14.60
C ASN A 36 6.50 -0.44 -13.87
N LEU A 37 7.17 -1.15 -12.97
CA LEU A 37 6.57 -2.20 -12.14
C LEU A 37 6.31 -1.67 -10.73
N THR A 38 5.15 -2.01 -10.19
CA THR A 38 4.80 -1.78 -8.79
C THR A 38 4.29 -3.07 -8.18
N VAL A 39 4.86 -3.46 -7.04
CA VAL A 39 4.43 -4.62 -6.26
C VAL A 39 3.88 -4.15 -4.95
N SER A 40 2.62 -4.52 -4.66
CA SER A 40 1.97 -4.22 -3.40
C SER A 40 2.15 -5.36 -2.41
N THR A 41 2.30 -5.04 -1.13
CA THR A 41 2.39 -6.02 -0.05
C THR A 41 1.68 -5.53 1.20
N CYS A 42 1.13 -6.46 1.97
CA CYS A 42 0.57 -6.18 3.30
C CYS A 42 1.65 -5.98 4.37
N GLY A 43 2.93 -6.23 4.06
CA GLY A 43 4.04 -5.97 4.96
C GLY A 43 4.62 -7.23 5.63
N ILE A 44 4.97 -8.26 4.86
CA ILE A 44 5.72 -9.42 5.35
C ILE A 44 7.18 -9.02 5.50
N VAL A 45 7.56 -8.58 6.70
CA VAL A 45 8.86 -7.96 7.01
C VAL A 45 10.06 -8.78 6.51
N PRO A 46 10.20 -10.10 6.76
CA PRO A 46 11.32 -10.87 6.25
C PRO A 46 11.41 -10.83 4.72
N LYS A 47 10.26 -10.91 4.04
CA LYS A 47 10.21 -10.93 2.57
C LYS A 47 10.47 -9.57 1.95
N ILE A 48 10.12 -8.47 2.61
CA ILE A 48 10.52 -7.12 2.17
C ILE A 48 12.05 -6.98 2.22
N LYS A 49 12.69 -7.48 3.30
CA LYS A 49 14.15 -7.46 3.43
C LYS A 49 14.83 -8.35 2.39
N GLU A 50 14.31 -9.54 2.13
CA GLU A 50 14.78 -10.44 1.07
C GLU A 50 14.68 -9.77 -0.31
N LEU A 51 13.53 -9.16 -0.61
CA LEU A 51 13.30 -8.42 -1.86
C LEU A 51 14.25 -7.21 -2.04
N ALA A 52 14.68 -6.59 -0.95
CA ALA A 52 15.63 -5.50 -0.99
C ALA A 52 17.02 -5.95 -1.48
N GLU A 53 17.42 -7.20 -1.19
CA GLU A 53 18.70 -7.76 -1.63
C GLU A 53 18.73 -8.08 -3.13
N GLU A 54 17.55 -8.28 -3.74
CA GLU A 54 17.44 -8.45 -5.20
C GLU A 54 17.82 -7.18 -5.99
N LYS A 55 17.87 -6.02 -5.32
CA LYS A 55 18.23 -4.72 -5.89
C LYS A 55 17.42 -4.33 -7.13
N LEU A 56 16.18 -4.82 -7.21
CA LEU A 56 15.27 -4.52 -8.29
C LEU A 56 14.87 -3.03 -8.29
N GLN A 57 14.71 -2.47 -9.49
CA GLN A 57 14.37 -1.06 -9.68
C GLN A 57 12.86 -0.78 -9.73
N MET A 58 12.04 -1.66 -9.15
CA MET A 58 10.60 -1.51 -9.09
C MET A 58 10.15 -0.63 -7.91
N THR A 59 8.90 -0.21 -7.92
CA THR A 59 8.26 0.48 -6.77
C THR A 59 7.66 -0.55 -5.82
N LEU A 60 8.01 -0.46 -4.55
CA LEU A 60 7.32 -1.19 -3.48
C LEU A 60 6.16 -0.34 -2.98
N ALA A 61 4.95 -0.92 -2.99
CA ALA A 61 3.76 -0.30 -2.42
C ALA A 61 3.35 -1.07 -1.15
N LEU A 62 3.43 -0.41 0.01
CA LEU A 62 3.04 -0.99 1.28
C LEU A 62 1.61 -0.64 1.62
N SER A 63 0.76 -1.63 1.83
CA SER A 63 -0.55 -1.48 2.45
C SER A 63 -0.39 -1.16 3.94
N LEU A 64 -0.31 0.13 4.27
CA LEU A 64 -0.09 0.61 5.63
C LEU A 64 -1.43 0.78 6.38
N HIS A 65 -2.36 1.54 5.81
CA HIS A 65 -3.74 1.76 6.21
C HIS A 65 -3.98 2.33 7.62
N ALA A 66 -2.93 2.63 8.38
CA ALA A 66 -3.04 3.21 9.70
C ALA A 66 -1.82 4.08 10.05
N SER A 67 -1.98 4.98 11.01
CA SER A 67 -0.94 5.85 11.54
C SER A 67 -0.20 5.24 12.74
N ASN A 68 -0.80 4.23 13.41
CA ASN A 68 -0.26 3.58 14.58
C ASN A 68 -0.60 2.08 14.64
N GLN A 69 0.08 1.36 15.54
CA GLN A 69 -0.05 -0.08 15.67
C GLN A 69 -1.47 -0.53 16.00
N LYS A 70 -2.13 0.13 16.95
CA LYS A 70 -3.47 -0.26 17.40
C LYS A 70 -4.48 -0.21 16.24
N LYS A 71 -4.52 0.90 15.52
CA LYS A 71 -5.42 1.06 14.35
C LYS A 71 -5.05 0.09 13.23
N ARG A 72 -3.76 -0.19 13.04
CA ARG A 72 -3.31 -1.14 12.05
C ARG A 72 -3.78 -2.57 12.36
N GLN A 73 -3.72 -2.99 13.62
CA GLN A 73 -4.23 -4.30 14.07
C GLN A 73 -5.74 -4.44 13.84
N GLU A 74 -6.50 -3.37 14.03
CA GLU A 74 -7.96 -3.37 13.79
C GLU A 74 -8.31 -3.53 12.29
N LEU A 75 -7.48 -2.97 11.41
CA LEU A 75 -7.71 -2.96 9.96
C LEU A 75 -7.06 -4.15 9.24
N MET A 76 -5.89 -4.62 9.72
CA MET A 76 -5.05 -5.60 9.03
C MET A 76 -4.59 -6.71 9.97
N PRO A 77 -5.02 -7.96 9.75
CA PRO A 77 -4.60 -9.10 10.58
C PRO A 77 -3.08 -9.32 10.66
N ILE A 78 -2.34 -9.00 9.60
CA ILE A 78 -0.87 -9.13 9.55
C ILE A 78 -0.16 -8.28 10.60
N ALA A 79 -0.79 -7.21 11.08
CA ALA A 79 -0.25 -6.33 12.11
C ALA A 79 -0.17 -7.01 13.51
N ASN A 80 -0.79 -8.18 13.68
CA ASN A 80 -0.60 -9.01 14.87
C ASN A 80 0.72 -9.79 14.82
N LYS A 81 1.35 -9.90 13.65
CA LYS A 81 2.61 -10.61 13.46
C LYS A 81 3.80 -9.67 13.31
N TYR A 82 3.61 -8.52 12.68
CA TYR A 82 4.65 -7.54 12.43
C TYR A 82 4.19 -6.15 12.86
N ASP A 83 4.90 -5.55 13.79
CA ASP A 83 4.59 -4.22 14.29
C ASP A 83 4.82 -3.16 13.21
N ILE A 84 4.08 -2.05 13.32
CA ILE A 84 4.12 -0.98 12.32
C ILE A 84 5.55 -0.42 12.16
N GLU A 85 6.31 -0.32 13.26
CA GLU A 85 7.69 0.16 13.24
C GLU A 85 8.61 -0.80 12.50
N GLU A 86 8.47 -2.13 12.71
CA GLU A 86 9.24 -3.15 12.00
C GLU A 86 8.98 -3.09 10.49
N VAL A 87 7.72 -2.85 10.09
CA VAL A 87 7.33 -2.74 8.69
C VAL A 87 7.93 -1.47 8.06
N ILE A 88 7.90 -0.35 8.78
CA ILE A 88 8.51 0.92 8.32
C ILE A 88 10.03 0.76 8.19
N ASP A 89 10.68 0.10 9.14
CA ASP A 89 12.13 -0.13 9.09
C ASP A 89 12.51 -1.08 7.94
N ALA A 90 11.67 -2.06 7.62
CA ALA A 90 11.86 -2.88 6.42
C ALA A 90 11.73 -2.05 5.13
N CYS A 91 10.83 -1.07 5.07
CA CYS A 91 10.69 -0.14 3.96
C CYS A 91 11.91 0.80 3.83
N LYS A 92 12.45 1.29 4.94
CA LYS A 92 13.70 2.07 4.96
C LYS A 92 14.87 1.23 4.44
N TYR A 93 14.94 -0.03 4.87
CA TYR A 93 15.94 -0.97 4.39
C TYR A 93 15.82 -1.21 2.88
N TYR A 94 14.60 -1.44 2.38
CA TYR A 94 14.35 -1.57 0.93
C TYR A 94 14.85 -0.34 0.17
N PHE A 95 14.51 0.87 0.65
CA PHE A 95 15.00 2.11 0.05
C PHE A 95 16.53 2.20 0.07
N SER A 96 17.18 1.85 1.18
CA SER A 96 18.65 1.90 1.31
C SER A 96 19.38 1.01 0.32
N LYS A 97 18.78 -0.13 -0.05
CA LYS A 97 19.37 -1.10 -0.99
C LYS A 97 19.07 -0.78 -2.45
N THR A 98 17.89 -0.26 -2.73
CA THR A 98 17.40 -0.08 -4.11
C THR A 98 17.46 1.37 -4.59
N GLY A 99 17.48 2.35 -3.69
CA GLY A 99 17.28 3.76 -3.98
C GLY A 99 15.85 4.10 -4.47
N ARG A 100 14.93 3.12 -4.43
CA ARG A 100 13.59 3.28 -4.98
C ARG A 100 12.63 3.79 -3.92
N ARG A 101 11.87 4.84 -4.30
CA ARG A 101 10.81 5.39 -3.46
C ARG A 101 9.78 4.31 -3.08
N VAL A 102 9.38 4.30 -1.81
CA VAL A 102 8.27 3.47 -1.32
C VAL A 102 6.96 4.24 -1.44
N THR A 103 5.90 3.56 -1.84
CA THR A 103 4.53 4.10 -1.79
C THR A 103 3.78 3.49 -0.61
N PHE A 104 3.16 4.32 0.21
CA PHE A 104 2.26 3.89 1.28
C PHE A 104 0.81 4.00 0.81
N GLU A 105 0.13 2.88 0.72
CA GLU A 105 -1.31 2.82 0.46
C GLU A 105 -2.05 3.03 1.78
N TYR A 106 -2.92 4.02 1.85
CA TYR A 106 -3.65 4.39 3.07
C TYR A 106 -5.14 4.49 2.78
N SER A 107 -5.89 3.45 3.15
CA SER A 107 -7.35 3.44 3.04
C SER A 107 -7.96 4.33 4.11
N LEU A 108 -8.62 5.40 3.70
CA LEU A 108 -9.31 6.32 4.60
C LEU A 108 -10.70 5.78 4.94
N VAL A 109 -10.97 5.61 6.23
CA VAL A 109 -12.23 5.13 6.80
C VAL A 109 -12.77 6.18 7.77
N ALA A 110 -13.95 6.71 7.49
CA ALA A 110 -14.58 7.76 8.30
C ALA A 110 -14.70 7.36 9.77
N GLY A 111 -14.18 8.21 10.66
CA GLY A 111 -14.21 8.02 12.11
C GLY A 111 -13.29 6.93 12.65
N VAL A 112 -12.41 6.36 11.81
CA VAL A 112 -11.45 5.32 12.23
C VAL A 112 -10.03 5.83 12.14
N ASN A 113 -9.62 6.31 10.96
CA ASN A 113 -8.23 6.68 10.68
C ASN A 113 -8.11 7.94 9.80
N ASP A 114 -9.12 8.81 9.82
CA ASP A 114 -9.25 9.98 8.95
C ASP A 114 -9.15 11.32 9.71
N THR A 115 -8.70 11.30 10.96
CA THR A 115 -8.57 12.50 11.78
C THR A 115 -7.30 13.28 11.48
N LYS A 116 -7.24 14.53 11.95
CA LYS A 116 -6.02 15.34 11.85
C LYS A 116 -4.87 14.72 12.62
N GLU A 117 -5.15 14.17 13.78
CA GLU A 117 -4.21 13.48 14.63
C GLU A 117 -3.60 12.26 13.93
N ASP A 118 -4.41 11.52 13.16
CA ASP A 118 -3.93 10.43 12.31
C ASP A 118 -2.96 10.91 11.23
N ALA A 119 -3.24 12.04 10.59
CA ALA A 119 -2.36 12.60 9.59
C ALA A 119 -1.02 13.06 10.20
N GLU A 120 -1.07 13.67 11.40
CA GLU A 120 0.13 14.07 12.14
C GLU A 120 0.96 12.86 12.61
N GLU A 121 0.31 11.80 13.12
CA GLU A 121 0.98 10.54 13.49
C GLU A 121 1.64 9.89 12.28
N LEU A 122 0.91 9.77 11.17
CA LEU A 122 1.44 9.23 9.92
C LEU A 122 2.64 10.04 9.45
N SER A 123 2.54 11.36 9.51
CA SER A 123 3.65 12.26 9.13
C SER A 123 4.91 12.00 9.96
N ARG A 124 4.75 11.82 11.28
CA ARG A 124 5.88 11.48 12.17
C ARG A 124 6.46 10.10 11.86
N LEU A 125 5.60 9.11 11.62
CA LEU A 125 5.99 7.73 11.35
C LEU A 125 6.88 7.60 10.12
N ILE A 126 6.57 8.33 9.05
CA ILE A 126 7.29 8.27 7.77
C ILE A 126 8.23 9.46 7.52
N HIS A 127 8.48 10.25 8.58
CA HIS A 127 9.34 11.43 8.49
C HIS A 127 10.73 11.09 7.95
N GLY A 128 11.22 11.91 7.02
CA GLY A 128 12.55 11.76 6.43
C GLY A 128 12.68 10.62 5.39
N MET A 129 11.60 9.89 5.11
CA MET A 129 11.60 8.87 4.07
C MET A 129 11.32 9.46 2.68
N ASN A 130 12.03 8.99 1.66
CA ASN A 130 11.65 9.25 0.28
C ASN A 130 10.45 8.37 -0.08
N CYS A 131 9.27 8.86 0.19
CA CYS A 131 8.02 8.12 0.02
C CYS A 131 6.94 8.92 -0.70
N HIS A 132 5.86 8.21 -1.01
CA HIS A 132 4.62 8.75 -1.52
C HIS A 132 3.46 8.13 -0.75
N VAL A 133 2.43 8.91 -0.41
CA VAL A 133 1.21 8.38 0.20
C VAL A 133 0.09 8.42 -0.84
N ASN A 134 -0.54 7.27 -1.05
CA ASN A 134 -1.72 7.15 -1.89
C ASN A 134 -2.95 6.97 -0.99
N LEU A 135 -3.74 8.02 -0.85
CA LEU A 135 -4.97 8.01 -0.08
C LEU A 135 -6.09 7.34 -0.88
N ILE A 136 -6.70 6.33 -0.30
CA ILE A 136 -7.77 5.55 -0.92
C ILE A 136 -9.03 5.69 -0.08
N PRO A 137 -9.96 6.61 -0.41
CA PRO A 137 -11.26 6.63 0.24
C PRO A 137 -11.91 5.24 0.14
N VAL A 138 -12.28 4.64 1.28
CA VAL A 138 -12.77 3.27 1.30
C VAL A 138 -14.11 3.16 0.57
N ASN A 139 -14.27 2.13 -0.26
CA ASN A 139 -15.59 1.79 -0.76
C ASN A 139 -16.41 1.12 0.36
N PRO A 140 -17.69 1.44 0.52
CA PRO A 140 -18.54 0.78 1.48
C PRO A 140 -18.51 -0.75 1.33
N ILE A 141 -18.27 -1.46 2.43
CA ILE A 141 -18.24 -2.93 2.47
C ILE A 141 -19.41 -3.40 3.33
N LYS A 142 -20.25 -4.28 2.80
CA LYS A 142 -21.47 -4.75 3.50
C LYS A 142 -21.17 -5.46 4.83
N GLU A 143 -20.00 -6.12 4.91
CA GLU A 143 -19.60 -6.90 6.09
C GLU A 143 -18.96 -6.07 7.21
N ARG A 144 -18.55 -4.85 6.91
CA ARG A 144 -18.01 -3.91 7.88
C ARG A 144 -18.69 -2.58 7.68
N ASN A 145 -19.19 -1.98 8.76
CA ASN A 145 -19.86 -0.66 8.74
C ASN A 145 -18.85 0.48 8.44
N TYR A 146 -17.90 0.25 7.54
CA TYR A 146 -16.95 1.26 7.13
C TYR A 146 -17.61 2.24 6.17
N LYS A 147 -17.45 3.50 6.47
CA LYS A 147 -17.96 4.60 5.64
C LYS A 147 -16.79 5.34 5.02
N GLN A 148 -16.99 5.78 3.81
CA GLN A 148 -16.08 6.67 3.12
C GLN A 148 -16.11 8.03 3.82
N PRO A 149 -14.95 8.67 4.09
CA PRO A 149 -14.91 10.06 4.50
C PRO A 149 -15.50 10.97 3.42
N ASP A 150 -16.04 12.09 3.80
CA ASP A 150 -16.42 13.08 2.81
C ASP A 150 -15.20 13.71 2.12
N HIS A 151 -15.44 14.38 1.00
CA HIS A 151 -14.38 15.00 0.21
C HIS A 151 -13.57 16.02 1.03
N THR A 152 -14.26 16.78 1.90
CA THR A 152 -13.62 17.81 2.73
C THR A 152 -12.66 17.19 3.75
N ALA A 153 -13.06 16.09 4.40
CA ALA A 153 -12.22 15.37 5.35
C ALA A 153 -10.99 14.78 4.64
N THR A 154 -11.19 14.17 3.46
CA THR A 154 -10.11 13.61 2.65
C THR A 154 -9.10 14.68 2.23
N GLU A 155 -9.57 15.84 1.76
CA GLU A 155 -8.68 16.95 1.38
C GLU A 155 -7.95 17.55 2.58
N LYS A 156 -8.59 17.68 3.74
CA LYS A 156 -7.92 18.14 4.97
C LYS A 156 -6.81 17.19 5.39
N PHE A 157 -7.05 15.87 5.33
CA PHE A 157 -6.04 14.88 5.63
C PHE A 157 -4.84 14.99 4.68
N LYS A 158 -5.09 15.12 3.38
CA LYS A 158 -4.06 15.36 2.38
C LYS A 158 -3.24 16.61 2.67
N ILE A 159 -3.92 17.75 2.90
CA ILE A 159 -3.27 19.03 3.19
C ILE A 159 -2.36 18.92 4.43
N GLU A 160 -2.78 18.18 5.46
CA GLU A 160 -1.97 18.00 6.66
C GLU A 160 -0.69 17.20 6.38
N LEU A 161 -0.75 16.17 5.54
CA LEU A 161 0.44 15.44 5.09
C LEU A 161 1.36 16.32 4.23
N GLU A 162 0.80 17.10 3.31
CA GLU A 162 1.56 18.01 2.42
C GLU A 162 2.29 19.12 3.20
N LYS A 163 1.72 19.64 4.29
CA LYS A 163 2.39 20.56 5.20
C LYS A 163 3.67 19.99 5.81
N ASN A 164 3.73 18.67 5.96
CA ASN A 164 4.89 17.95 6.45
C ASN A 164 5.80 17.44 5.30
N ALA A 165 5.71 18.07 4.12
CA ALA A 165 6.50 17.78 2.93
C ALA A 165 6.36 16.34 2.42
N ILE A 166 5.22 15.69 2.67
CA ILE A 166 4.90 14.35 2.15
C ILE A 166 4.15 14.50 0.83
N ASN A 167 4.62 13.79 -0.20
CA ASN A 167 3.92 13.72 -1.47
C ASN A 167 2.68 12.85 -1.35
N VAL A 168 1.51 13.39 -1.71
CA VAL A 168 0.23 12.71 -1.55
C VAL A 168 -0.58 12.74 -2.84
N THR A 169 -1.24 11.63 -3.14
CA THR A 169 -2.32 11.59 -4.14
C THR A 169 -3.57 11.00 -3.53
N ILE A 170 -4.73 11.46 -3.99
CA ILE A 170 -6.01 10.82 -3.68
C ILE A 170 -6.38 9.98 -4.89
N ARG A 171 -6.59 8.69 -4.65
CA ARG A 171 -7.03 7.76 -5.70
C ARG A 171 -8.43 8.14 -6.17
N ARG A 172 -8.59 8.31 -7.47
CA ARG A 172 -9.92 8.50 -8.07
C ARG A 172 -10.75 7.24 -7.86
N GLU A 173 -11.95 7.42 -7.38
CA GLU A 173 -12.92 6.34 -7.26
C GLU A 173 -13.37 5.90 -8.66
N MET A 174 -13.25 4.60 -8.94
CA MET A 174 -13.72 3.98 -10.18
C MET A 174 -14.42 2.67 -9.83
N GLY A 175 -15.49 2.33 -10.56
CA GLY A 175 -16.18 1.06 -10.42
C GLY A 175 -17.05 0.92 -9.17
N ARG A 176 -17.61 2.02 -8.69
CA ARG A 176 -18.56 2.03 -7.54
C ARG A 176 -19.81 1.21 -7.82
N ASP A 177 -20.22 1.15 -9.07
CA ASP A 177 -21.41 0.48 -9.58
C ASP A 177 -21.23 -1.01 -9.82
N ILE A 178 -19.96 -1.49 -9.87
CA ILE A 178 -19.62 -2.88 -10.20
C ILE A 178 -18.88 -3.63 -9.08
N ASP A 179 -18.89 -3.13 -7.83
CA ASP A 179 -18.10 -3.65 -6.72
C ASP A 179 -16.60 -3.85 -7.09
N GLY A 180 -16.05 -2.90 -7.84
CA GLY A 180 -14.72 -2.97 -8.45
C GLY A 180 -13.55 -2.72 -7.47
N ALA A 181 -13.78 -2.67 -6.15
CA ALA A 181 -12.71 -2.54 -5.18
C ALA A 181 -11.91 -3.84 -5.05
N CYS A 182 -10.64 -3.70 -4.66
CA CYS A 182 -9.73 -4.81 -4.48
C CYS A 182 -10.33 -5.88 -3.54
N GLY A 183 -10.42 -7.12 -4.02
CA GLY A 183 -10.99 -8.25 -3.28
C GLY A 183 -12.51 -8.41 -3.35
N GLN A 184 -13.28 -7.41 -3.75
CA GLN A 184 -14.75 -7.51 -3.82
C GLN A 184 -15.22 -8.49 -4.91
N LEU A 185 -14.59 -8.47 -6.09
CA LEU A 185 -14.92 -9.37 -7.19
C LEU A 185 -14.69 -10.84 -6.86
N ARG A 186 -13.63 -11.17 -6.11
CA ARG A 186 -13.32 -12.55 -5.74
C ARG A 186 -14.45 -13.19 -4.93
N LYS A 187 -15.04 -12.46 -4.00
CA LYS A 187 -16.04 -13.00 -3.07
C LYS A 187 -17.30 -13.49 -3.80
N ARG A 188 -17.73 -12.79 -4.85
CA ARG A 188 -18.86 -13.21 -5.67
C ARG A 188 -18.66 -14.54 -6.40
N TYR A 189 -17.41 -14.88 -6.75
CA TYR A 189 -17.09 -16.13 -7.47
C TYR A 189 -16.80 -17.30 -6.54
N THR A 190 -16.51 -17.06 -5.27
CA THR A 190 -16.22 -18.13 -4.29
C THR A 190 -17.41 -18.53 -3.43
N GLU A 191 -18.47 -17.71 -3.39
CA GLU A 191 -19.72 -17.94 -2.64
C GLU A 191 -20.91 -18.31 -3.55
N GLY A 192 -20.71 -18.57 -4.85
CA GLY A 192 -21.71 -18.98 -5.84
C GLY A 192 -21.73 -20.49 -6.10
#